data_c7fdde8b94b8a255919e38ec290daa2e
#
_entry.id   c7fdde8b94b8a255919e38ec290daa2e
#
_cell.length_a   1.000
_cell.length_b   1.000
_cell.length_c   1.000
_cell.angle_alpha   90.00
_cell.angle_beta   90.00
_cell.angle_gamma   90.00
#
_symmetry.space_group_name_H-M   'P 1'
#
loop_
_entity.id
_entity.type
_entity.pdbx_description
1 polymer ?
#
loop_
_entity_poly.entity_id
_entity_poly.type
_entity_poly.pdbx_seq_one_letter_code
_entity_poly.pdbx_strand_id
1 'polypeptide(L)'
;ERKYAKAYVTEKGEKALRGGHPWVYGEEITDLVGEYENGGLADVYSRKNRFLGTGYINDNSKIRIRVISRNTNDKFDEAFYERRIRYALEYRKTVMGSDFSCCRLIFGEADSLPGLTVDRFGDILVTQVLSLGIEKNKELIYRLLVKLLRGMGEEITALYERSDVKIRELEGLSEYKGFWEGEGLRTDLSGITEITENGIRYSVDYINGQKTGFFLDQKYNRLAIQRLCKDAKVL
;
A
#
# COMPACT_ATOMS: atom_id res chain seq x y z
N GLU A 1 29.96 2.25 -2.61
CA GLU A 1 29.46 1.02 -3.24
C GLU A 1 28.16 0.62 -2.57
N ARG A 2 27.14 0.20 -3.35
CA ARG A 2 25.85 -0.26 -2.82
C ARG A 2 26.01 -1.65 -2.24
N LYS A 3 25.47 -1.87 -1.04
CA LYS A 3 25.63 -3.10 -0.26
C LYS A 3 24.58 -4.19 -0.54
N TYR A 4 23.59 -3.91 -1.40
CA TYR A 4 22.49 -4.86 -1.67
C TYR A 4 22.92 -5.93 -2.67
N ALA A 5 22.33 -7.12 -2.54
CA ALA A 5 22.46 -8.16 -3.55
C ALA A 5 22.02 -7.63 -4.93
N LYS A 6 22.61 -8.14 -5.99
CA LYS A 6 22.36 -7.70 -7.37
C LYS A 6 21.61 -8.81 -8.13
N ALA A 7 20.41 -8.51 -8.56
CA ALA A 7 19.62 -9.37 -9.45
C ALA A 7 19.75 -8.88 -10.89
N TYR A 8 20.25 -9.73 -11.76
CA TYR A 8 20.36 -9.45 -13.19
C TYR A 8 19.13 -9.99 -13.91
N VAL A 9 18.54 -9.19 -14.79
CA VAL A 9 17.29 -9.55 -15.45
C VAL A 9 17.44 -9.74 -16.96
N THR A 10 16.52 -10.53 -17.54
CA THR A 10 16.39 -10.71 -18.98
C THR A 10 16.08 -9.38 -19.69
N GLU A 11 16.23 -9.34 -21.03
CA GLU A 11 15.83 -8.18 -21.83
C GLU A 11 14.34 -7.86 -21.69
N LYS A 12 13.48 -8.89 -21.53
CA LYS A 12 12.05 -8.73 -21.27
C LYS A 12 11.82 -8.00 -19.96
N GLY A 13 12.48 -8.44 -18.86
CA GLY A 13 12.40 -7.79 -17.55
C GLY A 13 12.93 -6.36 -17.58
N GLU A 14 14.09 -6.11 -18.25
CA GLU A 14 14.61 -4.75 -18.44
C GLU A 14 13.60 -3.86 -19.16
N LYS A 15 12.99 -4.32 -20.26
CA LYS A 15 11.99 -3.56 -21.01
C LYS A 15 10.77 -3.24 -20.17
N ALA A 16 10.27 -4.19 -19.40
CA ALA A 16 9.14 -4.00 -18.50
C ALA A 16 9.44 -2.93 -17.43
N LEU A 17 10.57 -3.05 -16.74
CA LEU A 17 11.00 -2.09 -15.72
C LEU A 17 11.19 -0.68 -16.31
N ARG A 18 11.82 -0.56 -17.47
CA ARG A 18 12.00 0.74 -18.16
C ARG A 18 10.68 1.36 -18.62
N GLY A 19 9.70 0.51 -18.92
CA GLY A 19 8.32 0.92 -19.24
C GLY A 19 7.49 1.33 -18.00
N GLY A 20 8.08 1.27 -16.78
CA GLY A 20 7.42 1.68 -15.55
C GLY A 20 6.84 0.53 -14.71
N HIS A 21 6.85 -0.71 -15.22
CA HIS A 21 6.35 -1.86 -14.45
C HIS A 21 7.23 -2.11 -13.23
N PRO A 22 6.68 -2.24 -12.01
CA PRO A 22 7.50 -2.32 -10.78
C PRO A 22 7.85 -3.74 -10.37
N TRP A 23 7.42 -4.78 -11.09
CA TRP A 23 7.60 -6.18 -10.72
C TRP A 23 8.67 -6.86 -11.57
N VAL A 24 9.47 -7.68 -10.92
CA VAL A 24 10.38 -8.64 -11.55
C VAL A 24 9.93 -10.04 -11.16
N TYR A 25 9.59 -10.83 -12.16
CA TYR A 25 9.19 -12.23 -11.93
C TYR A 25 10.42 -13.12 -11.79
N GLY A 26 10.29 -14.23 -11.04
CA GLY A 26 11.41 -15.15 -10.81
C GLY A 26 12.07 -15.66 -12.10
N GLU A 27 11.27 -15.96 -13.13
CA GLU A 27 11.73 -16.40 -14.45
C GLU A 27 12.50 -15.34 -15.24
N GLU A 28 12.39 -14.07 -14.84
CA GLU A 28 13.09 -12.96 -15.48
C GLU A 28 14.48 -12.72 -14.87
N ILE A 29 14.80 -13.33 -13.72
CA ILE A 29 16.11 -13.21 -13.08
C ILE A 29 17.05 -14.24 -13.71
N THR A 30 18.14 -13.77 -14.27
CA THR A 30 19.17 -14.62 -14.90
C THR A 30 20.32 -14.94 -13.95
N ASP A 31 20.58 -14.07 -12.99
CA ASP A 31 21.62 -14.24 -12.00
C ASP A 31 21.31 -13.40 -10.75
N LEU A 32 21.75 -13.88 -9.57
CA LEU A 32 21.56 -13.21 -8.28
C LEU A 32 22.86 -13.32 -7.50
N VAL A 33 23.53 -12.19 -7.29
CA VAL A 33 24.88 -12.10 -6.72
C VAL A 33 24.84 -11.32 -5.41
N GLY A 34 25.49 -11.86 -4.39
CA GLY A 34 25.57 -11.29 -3.06
C GLY A 34 24.54 -11.87 -2.09
N GLU A 35 24.73 -11.58 -0.82
CA GLU A 35 23.84 -12.05 0.25
C GLU A 35 22.64 -11.12 0.40
N TYR A 36 21.50 -11.68 0.72
CA TYR A 36 20.27 -10.95 1.03
C TYR A 36 19.44 -11.69 2.08
N GLU A 37 18.61 -10.97 2.75
CA GLU A 37 17.58 -11.50 3.63
C GLU A 37 16.25 -11.58 2.86
N ASN A 38 15.50 -12.66 2.99
CA ASN A 38 14.17 -12.77 2.39
C ASN A 38 13.24 -11.69 2.92
N GLY A 39 12.61 -10.91 2.04
CA GLY A 39 11.86 -9.69 2.37
C GLY A 39 12.73 -8.44 2.52
N GLY A 40 14.06 -8.57 2.40
CA GLY A 40 15.00 -7.46 2.37
C GLY A 40 15.10 -6.80 1.00
N LEU A 41 16.15 -6.00 0.80
CA LEU A 41 16.36 -5.22 -0.42
C LEU A 41 17.35 -5.90 -1.37
N ALA A 42 17.06 -5.82 -2.67
CA ALA A 42 17.97 -6.17 -3.75
C ALA A 42 17.97 -5.09 -4.84
N ASP A 43 19.13 -4.86 -5.42
CA ASP A 43 19.30 -4.01 -6.59
C ASP A 43 19.06 -4.82 -7.87
N VAL A 44 18.34 -4.23 -8.81
CA VAL A 44 18.04 -4.85 -10.11
C VAL A 44 18.90 -4.23 -11.20
N TYR A 45 19.55 -5.06 -11.98
CA TYR A 45 20.43 -4.66 -13.08
C TYR A 45 20.03 -5.35 -14.40
N SER A 46 20.26 -4.67 -15.51
CA SER A 46 20.23 -5.30 -16.83
C SER A 46 21.46 -6.20 -17.04
N ARG A 47 21.43 -7.07 -18.06
CA ARG A 47 22.59 -7.86 -18.49
C ARG A 47 23.82 -7.01 -18.83
N LYS A 48 23.60 -5.74 -19.21
CA LYS A 48 24.69 -4.77 -19.51
C LYS A 48 25.11 -3.98 -18.28
N ASN A 49 24.83 -4.48 -17.07
CA ASN A 49 25.16 -3.87 -15.79
C ASN A 49 24.59 -2.45 -15.61
N ARG A 50 23.44 -2.14 -16.23
CA ARG A 50 22.71 -0.89 -15.99
C ARG A 50 21.78 -1.08 -14.80
N PHE A 51 21.84 -0.19 -13.82
CA PHE A 51 20.91 -0.15 -12.69
C PHE A 51 19.48 0.15 -13.18
N LEU A 52 18.50 -0.61 -12.70
CA LEU A 52 17.09 -0.49 -13.07
C LEU A 52 16.19 -0.14 -11.88
N GLY A 53 16.65 -0.40 -10.66
CA GLY A 53 15.93 -0.09 -9.44
C GLY A 53 16.37 -0.90 -8.25
N THR A 54 15.82 -0.57 -7.09
CA THR A 54 15.95 -1.35 -5.85
C THR A 54 14.56 -1.72 -5.37
N GLY A 55 14.39 -2.93 -4.89
CA GLY A 55 13.09 -3.42 -4.41
C GLY A 55 13.21 -4.51 -3.37
N TYR A 56 12.06 -4.86 -2.80
CA TYR A 56 11.95 -5.99 -1.89
C TYR A 56 12.02 -7.30 -2.64
N ILE A 57 12.92 -8.19 -2.21
CA ILE A 57 13.04 -9.55 -2.73
C ILE A 57 12.25 -10.53 -1.87
N ASN A 58 11.53 -11.48 -2.50
CA ASN A 58 10.78 -12.51 -1.80
C ASN A 58 10.97 -13.88 -2.48
N ASP A 59 11.47 -14.84 -1.72
CA ASP A 59 11.76 -16.19 -2.19
C ASP A 59 10.51 -17.03 -2.46
N ASN A 60 9.39 -16.71 -1.80
CA ASN A 60 8.14 -17.46 -1.91
C ASN A 60 7.26 -16.97 -3.07
N SER A 61 7.45 -15.72 -3.50
CA SER A 61 6.58 -15.08 -4.48
C SER A 61 7.04 -15.31 -5.91
N LYS A 62 6.09 -15.51 -6.83
CA LYS A 62 6.35 -15.43 -8.28
C LYS A 62 6.83 -14.03 -8.69
N ILE A 63 6.34 -12.98 -8.01
CA ILE A 63 6.86 -11.61 -8.13
C ILE A 63 8.08 -11.52 -7.23
N ARG A 64 9.21 -11.93 -7.77
CA ARG A 64 10.47 -12.11 -7.04
C ARG A 64 11.00 -10.82 -6.43
N ILE A 65 10.91 -9.70 -7.17
CA ILE A 65 11.30 -8.37 -6.67
C ILE A 65 10.21 -7.35 -6.99
N ARG A 66 9.83 -6.58 -5.98
CA ARG A 66 8.93 -5.43 -6.11
C ARG A 66 9.73 -4.15 -5.96
N VAL A 67 9.97 -3.46 -7.07
CA VAL A 67 10.80 -2.24 -7.12
C VAL A 67 10.10 -1.09 -6.39
N ILE A 68 10.81 -0.47 -5.47
CA ILE A 68 10.33 0.66 -4.66
C ILE A 68 11.05 1.98 -4.99
N SER A 69 12.21 1.91 -5.64
CA SER A 69 12.91 3.10 -6.12
C SER A 69 13.76 2.80 -7.36
N ARG A 70 13.87 3.80 -8.23
CA ARG A 70 14.79 3.81 -9.37
C ARG A 70 15.93 4.82 -9.20
N ASN A 71 16.03 5.45 -8.04
CA ASN A 71 17.06 6.41 -7.71
C ASN A 71 18.20 5.70 -6.96
N THR A 72 19.39 5.71 -7.53
CA THR A 72 20.59 5.12 -6.92
C THR A 72 21.02 5.78 -5.61
N ASN A 73 20.58 7.02 -5.37
CA ASN A 73 20.94 7.80 -4.19
C ASN A 73 19.97 7.59 -3.00
N ASP A 74 18.85 6.89 -3.22
CA ASP A 74 17.92 6.61 -2.13
C ASP A 74 18.56 5.72 -1.07
N LYS A 75 18.42 6.14 0.18
CA LYS A 75 18.68 5.35 1.38
C LYS A 75 17.33 4.91 1.91
N PHE A 76 17.16 3.62 2.16
CA PHE A 76 15.89 3.04 2.59
C PHE A 76 15.77 3.07 4.12
N ASP A 77 15.86 4.26 4.66
CA ASP A 77 15.73 4.62 6.07
C ASP A 77 14.34 5.23 6.36
N GLU A 78 14.13 5.66 7.60
CA GLU A 78 12.87 6.30 8.02
C GLU A 78 12.51 7.50 7.14
N ALA A 79 13.49 8.32 6.76
CA ALA A 79 13.25 9.50 5.91
C ALA A 79 12.75 9.13 4.51
N PHE A 80 13.18 7.98 3.96
CA PHE A 80 12.66 7.46 2.70
C PHE A 80 11.18 7.14 2.80
N TYR A 81 10.76 6.38 3.82
CA TYR A 81 9.35 6.01 4.01
C TYR A 81 8.50 7.22 4.34
N GLU A 82 8.98 8.12 5.19
CA GLU A 82 8.28 9.37 5.52
C GLU A 82 7.99 10.18 4.25
N ARG A 83 9.00 10.35 3.38
CA ARG A 83 8.83 11.06 2.11
C ARG A 83 7.80 10.38 1.19
N ARG A 84 7.83 9.05 1.07
CA ARG A 84 6.88 8.30 0.23
C ARG A 84 5.44 8.43 0.74
N ILE A 85 5.24 8.26 2.02
CA ILE A 85 3.92 8.40 2.65
C ILE A 85 3.44 9.85 2.49
N ARG A 86 4.29 10.83 2.76
CA ARG A 86 3.96 12.26 2.60
C ARG A 86 3.48 12.57 1.18
N TYR A 87 4.16 12.11 0.16
CA TYR A 87 3.75 12.32 -1.24
C TYR A 87 2.39 11.71 -1.53
N ALA A 88 2.11 10.50 -1.05
CA ALA A 88 0.82 9.88 -1.22
C ALA A 88 -0.29 10.69 -0.53
N LEU A 89 -0.08 11.13 0.72
CA LEU A 89 -1.04 11.91 1.49
C LEU A 89 -1.30 13.29 0.86
N GLU A 90 -0.26 14.02 0.48
CA GLU A 90 -0.37 15.34 -0.16
C GLU A 90 -1.12 15.25 -1.51
N TYR A 91 -0.79 14.23 -2.31
CA TYR A 91 -1.52 13.96 -3.56
C TYR A 91 -3.01 13.71 -3.29
N ARG A 92 -3.33 12.83 -2.33
CA ARG A 92 -4.75 12.53 -1.98
C ARG A 92 -5.45 13.75 -1.41
N LYS A 93 -4.80 14.54 -0.56
CA LYS A 93 -5.38 15.79 -0.03
C LYS A 93 -5.73 16.76 -1.15
N THR A 94 -4.87 16.87 -2.16
CA THR A 94 -5.08 17.74 -3.32
C THR A 94 -6.23 17.25 -4.20
N VAL A 95 -6.26 15.96 -4.56
CA VAL A 95 -7.24 15.44 -5.52
C VAL A 95 -8.59 15.10 -4.91
N MET A 96 -8.64 14.77 -3.63
CA MET A 96 -9.87 14.42 -2.93
C MET A 96 -10.55 15.63 -2.27
N GLY A 97 -9.79 16.70 -1.95
CA GLY A 97 -10.35 17.89 -1.33
C GLY A 97 -11.14 17.58 -0.06
N SER A 98 -12.44 17.93 -0.03
CA SER A 98 -13.34 17.64 1.11
C SER A 98 -13.52 16.16 1.42
N ASP A 99 -13.24 15.28 0.46
CA ASP A 99 -13.39 13.83 0.62
C ASP A 99 -12.12 13.15 1.16
N PHE A 100 -11.09 13.92 1.54
CA PHE A 100 -9.86 13.38 2.09
C PHE A 100 -10.08 12.56 3.37
N SER A 101 -11.15 12.82 4.10
CA SER A 101 -11.56 12.03 5.27
C SER A 101 -12.20 10.67 4.92
N CYS A 102 -12.50 10.41 3.64
CA CYS A 102 -13.12 9.15 3.20
C CYS A 102 -12.57 8.76 1.83
N CYS A 103 -11.35 8.24 1.80
CA CYS A 103 -10.69 7.86 0.56
C CYS A 103 -9.58 6.84 0.77
N ARG A 104 -9.11 6.23 -0.33
CA ARG A 104 -7.88 5.45 -0.33
C ARG A 104 -6.67 6.38 -0.27
N LEU A 105 -5.92 6.32 0.83
CA LEU A 105 -4.73 7.16 1.06
C LEU A 105 -3.49 6.61 0.34
N ILE A 106 -3.31 5.29 0.36
CA ILE A 106 -2.18 4.59 -0.28
C ILE A 106 -2.71 3.45 -1.13
N PHE A 107 -2.20 3.36 -2.36
CA PHE A 107 -2.56 2.33 -3.32
C PHE A 107 -1.31 1.63 -3.90
N GLY A 108 -0.64 0.87 -3.07
CA GLY A 108 0.41 -0.08 -3.45
C GLY A 108 1.47 0.49 -4.38
N GLU A 109 1.59 -0.13 -5.52
CA GLU A 109 2.56 0.19 -6.56
C GLU A 109 2.42 1.61 -7.12
N ALA A 110 1.19 2.14 -7.17
CA ALA A 110 0.94 3.51 -7.65
C ALA A 110 1.62 4.58 -6.77
N ASP A 111 1.75 4.29 -5.48
CA ASP A 111 2.38 5.17 -4.50
C ASP A 111 3.81 4.69 -4.13
N SER A 112 4.36 3.73 -4.88
CA SER A 112 5.70 3.13 -4.66
C SER A 112 5.86 2.48 -3.27
N LEU A 113 4.76 1.93 -2.74
CA LEU A 113 4.69 1.12 -1.51
C LEU A 113 4.00 -0.22 -1.85
N PRO A 114 4.65 -1.07 -2.66
CA PRO A 114 4.03 -2.23 -3.30
C PRO A 114 3.46 -3.22 -2.30
N GLY A 115 2.19 -3.55 -2.47
CA GLY A 115 1.46 -4.46 -1.59
C GLY A 115 0.87 -3.80 -0.35
N LEU A 116 0.97 -2.47 -0.19
CA LEU A 116 0.30 -1.73 0.89
C LEU A 116 -0.95 -1.03 0.37
N THR A 117 -2.08 -1.27 0.98
CA THR A 117 -3.30 -0.47 0.81
C THR A 117 -3.64 0.20 2.14
N VAL A 118 -4.01 1.48 2.09
CA VAL A 118 -4.52 2.21 3.25
C VAL A 118 -5.79 2.94 2.84
N ASP A 119 -6.90 2.57 3.44
CA ASP A 119 -8.18 3.24 3.30
C ASP A 119 -8.50 4.02 4.57
N ARG A 120 -9.11 5.19 4.41
CA ARG A 120 -9.51 6.06 5.50
C ARG A 120 -11.03 6.17 5.55
N PHE A 121 -11.59 5.96 6.72
CA PHE A 121 -13.02 6.12 7.05
C PHE A 121 -13.16 7.06 8.24
N GLY A 122 -13.19 8.37 7.98
CA GLY A 122 -13.18 9.40 9.02
C GLY A 122 -11.86 9.44 9.79
N ASP A 123 -11.91 9.06 11.05
CA ASP A 123 -10.77 8.96 11.96
C ASP A 123 -10.19 7.52 12.08
N ILE A 124 -10.73 6.58 11.30
CA ILE A 124 -10.27 5.19 11.26
C ILE A 124 -9.43 4.94 10.01
N LEU A 125 -8.27 4.34 10.19
CA LEU A 125 -7.45 3.80 9.10
C LEU A 125 -7.62 2.30 9.01
N VAL A 126 -7.84 1.80 7.80
CA VAL A 126 -7.88 0.36 7.53
C VAL A 126 -6.79 0.02 6.53
N THR A 127 -5.89 -0.86 6.93
CA THR A 127 -4.73 -1.24 6.13
C THR A 127 -4.83 -2.67 5.64
N GLN A 128 -4.18 -2.94 4.51
CA GLN A 128 -3.96 -4.29 4.01
C GLN A 128 -2.53 -4.42 3.53
N VAL A 129 -1.81 -5.43 4.03
CA VAL A 129 -0.41 -5.71 3.70
C VAL A 129 -0.33 -7.03 2.94
N LEU A 130 0.11 -6.97 1.69
CA LEU A 130 0.14 -8.10 0.74
C LEU A 130 1.55 -8.45 0.25
N SER A 131 2.60 -7.86 0.84
CA SER A 131 3.98 -8.19 0.45
C SER A 131 4.88 -8.32 1.66
N LEU A 132 5.84 -9.26 1.58
CA LEU A 132 6.76 -9.56 2.67
C LEU A 132 7.63 -8.35 3.05
N GLY A 133 8.06 -7.56 2.07
CA GLY A 133 8.87 -6.37 2.35
C GLY A 133 8.12 -5.30 3.13
N ILE A 134 6.83 -5.06 2.81
CA ILE A 134 5.99 -4.17 3.60
C ILE A 134 5.69 -4.77 4.97
N GLU A 135 5.41 -6.06 5.07
CA GLU A 135 5.19 -6.74 6.36
C GLU A 135 6.34 -6.50 7.33
N LYS A 136 7.59 -6.62 6.87
CA LYS A 136 8.79 -6.35 7.69
C LYS A 136 8.97 -4.89 8.11
N ASN A 137 8.37 -3.96 7.37
CA ASN A 137 8.50 -2.52 7.62
C ASN A 137 7.19 -1.89 8.14
N LYS A 138 6.13 -2.67 8.36
CA LYS A 138 4.80 -2.12 8.66
C LYS A 138 4.75 -1.29 9.93
N GLU A 139 5.47 -1.67 10.98
CA GLU A 139 5.52 -0.93 12.24
C GLU A 139 6.03 0.51 12.03
N LEU A 140 7.12 0.65 11.29
CA LEU A 140 7.66 1.95 10.90
C LEU A 140 6.66 2.72 10.02
N ILE A 141 6.08 2.07 9.03
CA ILE A 141 5.14 2.68 8.09
C ILE A 141 3.88 3.17 8.80
N TYR A 142 3.30 2.35 9.69
CA TYR A 142 2.10 2.73 10.44
C TYR A 142 2.34 3.90 11.39
N ARG A 143 3.46 3.88 12.11
CA ARG A 143 3.88 5.00 12.96
C ARG A 143 4.03 6.29 12.16
N LEU A 144 4.70 6.25 11.03
CA LEU A 144 4.88 7.41 10.15
C LEU A 144 3.57 7.90 9.55
N LEU A 145 2.69 7.00 9.13
CA LEU A 145 1.38 7.33 8.57
C LEU A 145 0.54 8.12 9.58
N VAL A 146 0.42 7.61 10.81
CA VAL A 146 -0.34 8.28 11.88
C VAL A 146 0.31 9.62 12.25
N LYS A 147 1.64 9.66 12.41
CA LYS A 147 2.40 10.90 12.68
C LYS A 147 2.12 11.97 11.63
N LEU A 148 2.20 11.61 10.36
CA LEU A 148 2.02 12.55 9.25
C LEU A 148 0.58 13.06 9.15
N LEU A 149 -0.41 12.19 9.28
CA LEU A 149 -1.82 12.60 9.27
C LEU A 149 -2.14 13.55 10.43
N ARG A 150 -1.71 13.22 11.65
CA ARG A 150 -1.85 14.11 12.81
C ARG A 150 -1.12 15.45 12.60
N GLY A 151 0.06 15.42 11.99
CA GLY A 151 0.80 16.63 11.61
C GLY A 151 0.10 17.49 10.55
N MET A 152 -0.79 16.91 9.76
CA MET A 152 -1.64 17.61 8.79
C MET A 152 -2.95 18.13 9.41
N GLY A 153 -3.15 17.95 10.74
CA GLY A 153 -4.35 18.35 11.47
C GLY A 153 -5.48 17.33 11.43
N GLU A 154 -5.21 16.11 10.95
CA GLU A 154 -6.22 15.07 10.86
C GLU A 154 -6.31 14.28 12.19
N GLU A 155 -7.52 14.02 12.65
CA GLU A 155 -7.77 13.15 13.79
C GLU A 155 -7.72 11.69 13.36
N ILE A 156 -6.92 10.87 14.06
CA ILE A 156 -6.81 9.44 13.84
C ILE A 156 -6.96 8.73 15.18
N THR A 157 -8.06 8.00 15.33
CA THR A 157 -8.45 7.29 16.55
C THR A 157 -7.96 5.85 16.55
N ALA A 158 -7.99 5.16 15.41
CA ALA A 158 -7.56 3.76 15.31
C ALA A 158 -6.96 3.43 13.96
N LEU A 159 -6.13 2.39 13.94
CA LEU A 159 -5.67 1.70 12.75
C LEU A 159 -5.99 0.21 12.89
N TYR A 160 -6.72 -0.33 11.92
CA TYR A 160 -7.09 -1.75 11.85
C TYR A 160 -6.50 -2.40 10.61
N GLU A 161 -5.82 -3.53 10.76
CA GLU A 161 -5.27 -4.29 9.64
C GLU A 161 -6.25 -5.37 9.17
N ARG A 162 -6.52 -5.42 7.86
CA ARG A 162 -7.36 -6.39 7.15
C ARG A 162 -6.52 -7.18 6.15
N SER A 163 -5.55 -7.91 6.67
CA SER A 163 -4.68 -8.81 5.90
C SER A 163 -5.16 -10.26 5.94
N ASP A 164 -6.47 -10.46 6.18
CA ASP A 164 -7.19 -11.74 6.24
C ASP A 164 -7.56 -12.25 4.83
N VAL A 165 -6.57 -12.36 3.95
CA VAL A 165 -6.75 -12.76 2.55
C VAL A 165 -5.73 -13.84 2.13
N LYS A 166 -6.22 -14.90 1.48
CA LYS A 166 -5.43 -16.07 1.07
C LYS A 166 -4.24 -15.76 0.16
N ILE A 167 -4.29 -14.65 -0.60
CA ILE A 167 -3.19 -14.27 -1.49
C ILE A 167 -1.87 -14.05 -0.72
N ARG A 168 -1.92 -13.79 0.57
CA ARG A 168 -0.74 -13.66 1.44
C ARG A 168 0.10 -14.94 1.52
N GLU A 169 -0.53 -16.10 1.38
CA GLU A 169 0.16 -17.40 1.36
C GLU A 169 1.18 -17.47 0.21
N LEU A 170 0.87 -16.83 -0.93
CA LEU A 170 1.79 -16.75 -2.08
C LEU A 170 3.04 -15.90 -1.79
N GLU A 171 2.98 -15.07 -0.77
CA GLU A 171 4.09 -14.25 -0.30
C GLU A 171 4.82 -14.88 0.90
N GLY A 172 4.38 -16.08 1.35
CA GLY A 172 4.90 -16.75 2.55
C GLY A 172 4.41 -16.10 3.85
N LEU A 173 3.27 -15.44 3.84
CA LEU A 173 2.68 -14.73 4.96
C LEU A 173 1.38 -15.41 5.41
N SER A 174 1.15 -15.44 6.72
CA SER A 174 -0.14 -15.87 7.29
C SER A 174 -1.20 -14.78 7.13
N GLU A 175 -2.47 -15.19 7.10
CA GLU A 175 -3.59 -14.26 7.24
C GLU A 175 -3.52 -13.58 8.62
N TYR A 176 -3.87 -12.28 8.64
CA TYR A 176 -3.89 -11.50 9.87
C TYR A 176 -5.00 -10.44 9.82
N LYS A 177 -5.66 -10.20 10.95
CA LYS A 177 -6.48 -9.01 11.18
C LYS A 177 -6.43 -8.61 12.64
N GLY A 178 -6.46 -7.32 12.92
CA GLY A 178 -6.43 -6.79 14.26
C GLY A 178 -6.17 -5.30 14.32
N PHE A 179 -6.40 -4.71 15.47
CA PHE A 179 -5.98 -3.33 15.74
C PHE A 179 -4.47 -3.27 15.89
N TRP A 180 -3.88 -2.21 15.35
CA TRP A 180 -2.49 -1.90 15.61
C TRP A 180 -2.35 -1.06 16.89
N GLU A 181 -1.49 -1.52 17.79
CA GLU A 181 -1.22 -0.86 19.08
C GLU A 181 -0.21 0.26 18.91
N GLY A 182 -0.67 1.42 18.43
CA GLY A 182 0.16 2.62 18.27
C GLY A 182 -0.11 3.66 19.35
N GLU A 183 0.82 4.59 19.52
CA GLU A 183 0.72 5.67 20.51
C GLU A 183 -0.54 6.53 20.30
N GLY A 184 -1.39 6.60 21.32
CA GLY A 184 -2.63 7.36 21.33
C GLY A 184 -3.69 6.81 20.37
N LEU A 185 -3.62 5.55 19.99
CA LEU A 185 -4.66 4.84 19.23
C LEU A 185 -5.47 3.93 20.15
N ARG A 186 -6.74 3.75 19.78
CA ARG A 186 -7.66 2.85 20.47
C ARG A 186 -7.70 1.48 19.80
N THR A 187 -7.87 0.45 20.60
CA THR A 187 -7.96 -0.96 20.14
C THR A 187 -9.25 -1.65 20.61
N ASP A 188 -10.14 -0.89 21.25
CA ASP A 188 -11.38 -1.37 21.89
C ASP A 188 -12.65 -0.93 21.15
N LEU A 189 -12.55 -0.59 19.86
CA LEU A 189 -13.68 -0.12 19.07
C LEU A 189 -14.54 -1.27 18.52
N SER A 190 -15.83 -0.97 18.30
CA SER A 190 -16.83 -1.95 17.83
C SER A 190 -16.60 -2.47 16.40
N GLY A 191 -15.76 -1.79 15.61
CA GLY A 191 -15.53 -2.12 14.20
C GLY A 191 -16.47 -1.44 13.22
N ILE A 192 -17.37 -0.58 13.73
CA ILE A 192 -18.33 0.17 12.91
C ILE A 192 -18.03 1.66 13.02
N THR A 193 -18.00 2.34 11.89
CA THR A 193 -17.88 3.80 11.81
C THR A 193 -18.89 4.38 10.81
N GLU A 194 -19.20 5.66 10.94
CA GLU A 194 -20.01 6.37 9.95
C GLU A 194 -19.12 7.21 9.03
N ILE A 195 -19.46 7.19 7.74
CA ILE A 195 -18.85 8.04 6.73
C ILE A 195 -19.90 8.83 5.97
N THR A 196 -19.50 9.95 5.40
CA THR A 196 -20.33 10.70 4.46
C THR A 196 -19.67 10.68 3.07
N GLU A 197 -20.41 10.20 2.08
CA GLU A 197 -19.99 10.21 0.69
C GLU A 197 -21.10 10.79 -0.19
N ASN A 198 -20.78 11.80 -1.00
CA ASN A 198 -21.76 12.47 -1.87
C ASN A 198 -22.99 12.99 -1.11
N GLY A 199 -22.85 13.41 0.15
CA GLY A 199 -23.93 13.88 1.01
C GLY A 199 -24.78 12.79 1.65
N ILE A 200 -24.48 11.52 1.41
CA ILE A 200 -25.18 10.36 1.99
C ILE A 200 -24.32 9.76 3.10
N ARG A 201 -24.96 9.47 4.24
CA ARG A 201 -24.28 8.76 5.35
C ARG A 201 -24.37 7.26 5.15
N TYR A 202 -23.23 6.59 5.40
CA TYR A 202 -23.10 5.14 5.37
C TYR A 202 -22.52 4.65 6.68
N SER A 203 -23.02 3.53 7.18
CA SER A 203 -22.38 2.76 8.24
C SER A 203 -21.42 1.75 7.61
N VAL A 204 -20.17 1.77 8.04
CA VAL A 204 -19.11 0.92 7.52
C VAL A 204 -18.63 -0.03 8.61
N ASP A 205 -18.78 -1.34 8.38
CA ASP A 205 -18.15 -2.37 9.19
C ASP A 205 -16.76 -2.66 8.63
N TYR A 206 -15.74 -2.08 9.25
CA TYR A 206 -14.37 -2.23 8.80
C TYR A 206 -13.67 -3.52 9.31
N ILE A 207 -14.31 -4.22 10.26
CA ILE A 207 -13.82 -5.52 10.78
C ILE A 207 -14.33 -6.68 9.93
N ASN A 208 -15.63 -6.71 9.59
CA ASN A 208 -16.28 -7.85 8.93
C ASN A 208 -16.79 -7.54 7.52
N GLY A 209 -16.84 -6.28 7.14
CA GLY A 209 -17.29 -5.85 5.82
C GLY A 209 -16.36 -6.36 4.70
N GLN A 210 -16.84 -6.31 3.46
CA GLN A 210 -16.07 -6.73 2.29
C GLN A 210 -14.85 -5.82 2.06
N LYS A 211 -13.75 -6.37 1.57
CA LYS A 211 -12.46 -5.66 1.39
C LYS A 211 -12.01 -5.03 2.71
N THR A 212 -11.80 -3.73 2.73
CA THR A 212 -11.47 -2.94 3.92
C THR A 212 -12.71 -2.42 4.68
N GLY A 213 -13.93 -2.80 4.23
CA GLY A 213 -15.21 -2.42 4.84
C GLY A 213 -16.16 -1.69 3.89
N PHE A 214 -15.63 -1.00 2.87
CA PHE A 214 -16.45 -0.24 1.92
C PHE A 214 -15.76 -0.12 0.56
N PHE A 215 -16.55 -0.04 -0.52
CA PHE A 215 -16.06 0.09 -1.89
C PHE A 215 -15.83 1.56 -2.25
N LEU A 216 -14.74 2.14 -1.80
CA LEU A 216 -14.38 3.54 -2.07
C LEU A 216 -14.22 3.85 -3.56
N ASP A 217 -13.79 2.86 -4.36
CA ASP A 217 -13.65 2.96 -5.82
C ASP A 217 -14.98 3.15 -6.56
N GLN A 218 -16.11 2.83 -5.93
CA GLN A 218 -17.45 2.97 -6.52
C GLN A 218 -18.12 4.33 -6.27
N LYS A 219 -17.43 5.27 -5.62
CA LYS A 219 -17.96 6.58 -5.28
C LYS A 219 -18.60 7.31 -6.47
N TYR A 220 -17.88 7.40 -7.56
CA TYR A 220 -18.36 8.11 -8.76
C TYR A 220 -19.45 7.35 -9.49
N ASN A 221 -19.45 6.03 -9.44
CA ASN A 221 -20.54 5.21 -9.98
C ASN A 221 -21.82 5.42 -9.17
N ARG A 222 -21.75 5.45 -7.83
CA ARG A 222 -22.89 5.77 -6.97
C ARG A 222 -23.42 7.16 -7.26
N LEU A 223 -22.55 8.15 -7.46
CA LEU A 223 -22.97 9.51 -7.82
C LEU A 223 -23.63 9.55 -9.20
N ALA A 224 -23.10 8.83 -10.18
CA ALA A 224 -23.62 8.85 -11.56
C ALA A 224 -25.06 8.32 -11.67
N ILE A 225 -25.44 7.33 -10.85
CA ILE A 225 -26.78 6.74 -10.91
C ILE A 225 -27.86 7.60 -10.24
N GLN A 226 -27.50 8.59 -9.41
CA GLN A 226 -28.48 9.43 -8.69
C GLN A 226 -29.56 10.02 -9.60
N ARG A 227 -29.15 10.55 -10.77
CA ARG A 227 -30.07 11.12 -11.75
C ARG A 227 -31.05 10.12 -12.38
N LEU A 228 -30.76 8.81 -12.29
CA LEU A 228 -31.60 7.74 -12.81
C LEU A 228 -32.58 7.22 -11.74
N CYS A 229 -32.35 7.56 -10.46
CA CYS A 229 -33.14 7.05 -9.34
C CYS A 229 -34.35 7.94 -8.98
N LYS A 230 -34.46 9.14 -9.58
CA LYS A 230 -35.57 10.05 -9.29
C LYS A 230 -36.90 9.41 -9.73
N ASP A 231 -37.85 9.27 -8.78
CA ASP A 231 -39.17 8.68 -8.97
C ASP A 231 -39.16 7.22 -9.47
N ALA A 232 -37.99 6.54 -9.39
CA ALA A 232 -37.83 5.16 -9.83
C ALA A 232 -38.05 4.16 -8.69
N LYS A 233 -38.59 2.98 -9.03
CA LYS A 233 -38.57 1.83 -8.12
C LYS A 233 -37.18 1.18 -8.27
N VAL A 234 -36.44 1.15 -7.19
CA VAL A 234 -35.09 0.55 -7.14
C VAL A 234 -35.17 -0.75 -6.34
N LEU A 235 -34.64 -1.82 -6.90
CA LEU A 235 -34.53 -3.14 -6.25
C LEU A 235 -33.14 -3.28 -5.61
#